data_e929e1ae0cdde464e0a81f001a9c698d
#
_entry.id   e929e1ae0cdde464e0a81f001a9c698d
#
_cell.length_a   1.000
_cell.length_b   1.000
_cell.length_c   1.000
_cell.angle_alpha   90.00
_cell.angle_beta   90.00
_cell.angle_gamma   90.00
#
_symmetry.space_group_name_H-M   'P 1'
#
loop_
_entity.id
_entity.type
_entity.pdbx_description
1 polymer ?
#
loop_
_entity_poly.entity_id
_entity_poly.type
_entity_poly.pdbx_seq_one_letter_code
_entity_poly.pdbx_strand_id
1 'polypeptide(L)'
;MVECGNIDAKHFWNYSAPGRTDVVDNIHYIQMEDMHFYLAQKIAFQLYLMDIQSVIIEGGASILKQFLEANLWDEARVFASANSWNQGIPAPVVNGDITAQIIIGNDKLSIYINNINKWYT
;
A
#
# COMPACT_ATOMS: atom_id res chain seq x y z
N MET A 1 -4.66 10.51 -7.55
CA MET A 1 -4.92 9.32 -6.71
C MET A 1 -4.95 8.12 -7.65
N VAL A 2 -3.95 7.30 -7.61
CA VAL A 2 -4.01 6.01 -8.28
C VAL A 2 -4.65 5.07 -7.28
N GLU A 3 -5.92 4.79 -7.46
CA GLU A 3 -6.51 3.66 -6.79
C GLU A 3 -5.80 2.42 -7.35
N CYS A 4 -4.99 1.74 -6.55
CA CYS A 4 -4.67 0.34 -6.78
C CYS A 4 -5.93 -0.50 -6.50
N GLY A 5 -7.10 0.04 -6.91
CA GLY A 5 -8.36 -0.62 -6.86
C GLY A 5 -8.40 -1.68 -7.95
N ASN A 6 -8.47 -2.93 -7.55
CA ASN A 6 -8.75 -4.07 -8.42
C ASN A 6 -7.76 -4.32 -9.58
N ILE A 7 -6.49 -4.34 -9.30
CA ILE A 7 -5.64 -5.23 -10.08
C ILE A 7 -6.07 -6.64 -9.67
N ASP A 8 -6.89 -7.26 -10.50
CA ASP A 8 -7.23 -8.67 -10.29
C ASP A 8 -5.92 -9.45 -10.20
N ALA A 9 -5.62 -9.98 -9.03
CA ALA A 9 -4.39 -10.70 -8.77
C ALA A 9 -4.18 -11.85 -9.78
N LYS A 10 -5.24 -12.38 -10.35
CA LYS A 10 -5.17 -13.40 -11.40
C LYS A 10 -4.53 -12.86 -12.70
N HIS A 11 -4.79 -11.63 -13.08
CA HIS A 11 -4.19 -11.04 -14.27
C HIS A 11 -2.74 -10.65 -14.02
N PHE A 12 -2.41 -10.22 -12.81
CA PHE A 12 -1.05 -9.88 -12.41
C PHE A 12 -0.09 -11.09 -12.49
N TRP A 13 -0.57 -12.29 -12.12
CA TRP A 13 0.24 -13.50 -12.08
C TRP A 13 0.36 -14.22 -13.44
N ASN A 14 -0.54 -13.98 -14.37
CA ASN A 14 -0.55 -14.64 -15.68
C ASN A 14 0.30 -13.94 -16.75
N TYR A 15 1.00 -12.88 -16.36
CA TYR A 15 1.78 -12.11 -17.31
C TYR A 15 3.17 -12.72 -17.51
N SER A 16 3.46 -13.21 -18.72
CA SER A 16 4.63 -14.04 -18.99
C SER A 16 5.79 -13.37 -19.76
N ALA A 17 5.70 -12.08 -20.08
CA ALA A 17 6.74 -11.39 -20.85
C ALA A 17 7.47 -10.31 -20.04
N PRO A 18 8.82 -10.40 -19.87
CA PRO A 18 9.61 -9.39 -19.14
C PRO A 18 9.48 -8.00 -19.76
N GLY A 19 9.23 -7.00 -18.94
CA GLY A 19 9.25 -5.59 -19.35
C GLY A 19 8.05 -5.12 -20.17
N ARG A 20 7.01 -5.93 -20.32
CA ARG A 20 5.80 -5.54 -21.03
C ARG A 20 4.79 -4.89 -20.11
N THR A 21 4.27 -3.74 -20.51
CA THR A 21 3.13 -3.06 -19.91
C THR A 21 1.96 -3.12 -20.89
N ASP A 22 0.86 -3.74 -20.49
CA ASP A 22 -0.39 -3.65 -21.22
C ASP A 22 -1.36 -2.74 -20.47
N VAL A 23 -2.08 -1.90 -21.21
CA VAL A 23 -3.10 -0.99 -20.65
C VAL A 23 -4.43 -1.41 -21.24
N VAL A 24 -5.36 -1.81 -20.38
CA VAL A 24 -6.74 -2.11 -20.75
C VAL A 24 -7.66 -1.38 -19.76
N ASP A 25 -8.54 -0.52 -20.25
CA ASP A 25 -9.55 0.19 -19.44
C ASP A 25 -8.97 0.91 -18.19
N ASN A 26 -7.86 1.64 -18.36
CA ASN A 26 -7.12 2.31 -17.28
C ASN A 26 -6.44 1.36 -16.26
N ILE A 27 -6.38 0.07 -16.56
CA ILE A 27 -5.65 -0.91 -15.76
C ILE A 27 -4.28 -1.13 -16.41
N HIS A 28 -3.23 -0.95 -15.62
CA HIS A 28 -1.86 -1.21 -16.04
C HIS A 28 -1.40 -2.56 -15.50
N TYR A 29 -1.06 -3.46 -16.39
CA TYR A 29 -0.47 -4.76 -16.05
C TYR A 29 1.04 -4.64 -16.17
N ILE A 30 1.73 -4.83 -15.06
CA ILE A 30 3.18 -4.68 -14.99
C ILE A 30 3.78 -5.99 -14.52
N GLN A 31 4.61 -6.59 -15.36
CA GLN A 31 5.38 -7.74 -14.95
C GLN A 31 6.58 -7.30 -14.10
N MET A 32 6.72 -7.95 -12.96
CA MET A 32 7.85 -7.74 -12.06
C MET A 32 8.60 -9.05 -11.84
N GLU A 33 9.91 -9.03 -12.03
CA GLU A 33 10.76 -10.18 -11.75
C GLU A 33 10.97 -10.34 -10.24
N ASP A 34 11.02 -11.58 -9.79
CA ASP A 34 11.38 -11.95 -8.42
C ASP A 34 10.61 -11.16 -7.34
N MET A 35 9.32 -11.41 -7.27
CA MET A 35 8.41 -10.73 -6.34
C MET A 35 8.63 -11.12 -4.85
N HIS A 36 9.52 -12.06 -4.58
CA HIS A 36 9.82 -12.49 -3.21
C HIS A 36 10.71 -11.50 -2.46
N PHE A 37 11.47 -10.67 -3.20
CA PHE A 37 12.42 -9.74 -2.60
C PHE A 37 12.15 -8.31 -3.03
N TYR A 38 12.18 -7.39 -2.08
CA TYR A 38 12.08 -5.94 -2.31
C TYR A 38 10.84 -5.51 -3.10
N LEU A 39 9.71 -6.18 -2.87
CA LEU A 39 8.49 -5.93 -3.65
C LEU A 39 8.01 -4.48 -3.50
N ALA A 40 8.00 -3.93 -2.29
CA ALA A 40 7.58 -2.55 -2.06
C ALA A 40 8.47 -1.55 -2.82
N GLN A 41 9.80 -1.76 -2.80
CA GLN A 41 10.76 -0.92 -3.52
C GLN A 41 10.57 -1.02 -5.04
N LYS A 42 10.35 -2.22 -5.55
CA LYS A 42 10.10 -2.46 -6.98
C LYS A 42 8.81 -1.79 -7.44
N ILE A 43 7.74 -1.89 -6.65
CA ILE A 43 6.47 -1.20 -6.93
C ILE A 43 6.70 0.32 -6.94
N ALA A 44 7.32 0.87 -5.91
CA ALA A 44 7.58 2.30 -5.83
C ALA A 44 8.43 2.80 -7.02
N PHE A 45 9.47 2.05 -7.40
CA PHE A 45 10.29 2.38 -8.56
C PHE A 45 9.50 2.33 -9.87
N GLN A 46 8.64 1.32 -10.05
CA GLN A 46 7.80 1.22 -11.23
C GLN A 46 6.81 2.38 -11.33
N LEU A 47 6.20 2.77 -10.22
CA LEU A 47 5.30 3.93 -10.17
C LEU A 47 6.05 5.22 -10.49
N TYR A 48 7.28 5.36 -10.02
CA TYR A 48 8.15 6.48 -10.38
C TYR A 48 8.41 6.54 -11.89
N LEU A 49 8.73 5.42 -12.53
CA LEU A 49 8.93 5.34 -13.99
C LEU A 49 7.67 5.69 -14.78
N MET A 50 6.51 5.50 -14.20
CA MET A 50 5.21 5.85 -14.78
C MET A 50 4.78 7.30 -14.49
N ASP A 51 5.63 8.09 -13.85
CA ASP A 51 5.34 9.47 -13.42
C ASP A 51 4.12 9.58 -12.49
N ILE A 52 3.93 8.56 -11.66
CA ILE A 52 2.86 8.53 -10.65
C ILE A 52 3.40 9.13 -9.35
N GLN A 53 2.79 10.22 -8.91
CA GLN A 53 3.27 11.01 -7.77
C GLN A 53 2.67 10.58 -6.43
N SER A 54 1.52 9.94 -6.44
CA SER A 54 0.88 9.43 -5.22
C SER A 54 0.17 8.12 -5.46
N VAL A 55 0.14 7.28 -4.45
CA VAL A 55 -0.52 5.97 -4.49
C VAL A 55 -1.11 5.66 -3.12
N ILE A 56 -2.26 5.02 -3.12
CA ILE A 56 -2.83 4.42 -1.92
C ILE A 56 -2.53 2.93 -1.97
N ILE A 57 -1.85 2.44 -0.94
CA ILE A 57 -1.60 1.02 -0.76
C ILE A 57 -2.67 0.47 0.15
N GLU A 58 -3.51 -0.36 -0.41
CA GLU A 58 -4.53 -1.13 0.31
C GLU A 58 -4.25 -2.61 0.09
N GLY A 59 -4.62 -3.43 1.03
CA GLY A 59 -4.46 -4.85 0.84
C GLY A 59 -4.32 -5.61 2.14
N GLY A 60 -3.90 -6.87 2.02
CA GLY A 60 -3.64 -7.72 3.17
C GLY A 60 -2.42 -7.28 3.98
N ALA A 61 -2.33 -7.79 5.20
CA ALA A 61 -1.27 -7.46 6.15
C ALA A 61 0.15 -7.64 5.56
N SER A 62 0.34 -8.61 4.66
CA SER A 62 1.65 -8.90 4.06
C SER A 62 2.18 -7.74 3.22
N ILE A 63 1.37 -7.20 2.31
CA ILE A 63 1.82 -6.09 1.45
C ILE A 63 1.99 -4.80 2.25
N LEU A 64 1.05 -4.49 3.13
CA LEU A 64 1.14 -3.32 4.01
C LEU A 64 2.39 -3.38 4.87
N LYS A 65 2.69 -4.54 5.45
CA LYS A 65 3.91 -4.75 6.24
C LYS A 65 5.18 -4.46 5.44
N GLN A 66 5.26 -4.88 4.19
CA GLN A 66 6.42 -4.64 3.34
C GLN A 66 6.67 -3.15 3.07
N PHE A 67 5.61 -2.37 2.84
CA PHE A 67 5.75 -0.92 2.68
C PHE A 67 6.13 -0.22 3.99
N LEU A 68 5.56 -0.65 5.12
CA LEU A 68 5.90 -0.11 6.43
C LEU A 68 7.36 -0.42 6.81
N GLU A 69 7.80 -1.67 6.63
CA GLU A 69 9.18 -2.09 6.93
C GLU A 69 10.22 -1.47 6.00
N ALA A 70 9.87 -1.27 4.74
CA ALA A 70 10.71 -0.57 3.78
C ALA A 70 10.75 0.95 3.99
N ASN A 71 9.95 1.47 4.93
CA ASN A 71 9.78 2.91 5.17
C ASN A 71 9.33 3.70 3.94
N LEU A 72 8.54 3.06 3.07
CA LEU A 72 8.00 3.63 1.84
C LEU A 72 6.53 4.03 2.03
N TRP A 73 6.29 4.95 2.95
CA TRP A 73 4.98 5.50 3.24
C TRP A 73 5.10 6.90 3.84
N ASP A 74 4.13 7.75 3.60
CA ASP A 74 4.07 9.11 4.13
C ASP A 74 2.97 9.25 5.18
N GLU A 75 1.78 8.74 4.87
CA GLU A 75 0.60 8.77 5.73
C GLU A 75 -0.04 7.38 5.82
N ALA A 76 -0.48 7.00 7.02
CA ALA A 76 -1.27 5.79 7.21
C ALA A 76 -2.60 6.13 7.91
N ARG A 77 -3.68 5.62 7.36
CA ARG A 77 -5.03 5.74 7.91
C ARG A 77 -5.46 4.40 8.47
N VAL A 78 -5.63 4.34 9.77
CA VAL A 78 -5.96 3.11 10.48
C VAL A 78 -7.37 3.21 11.07
N PHE A 79 -8.26 2.38 10.57
CA PHE A 79 -9.60 2.22 11.13
C PHE A 79 -9.60 1.11 12.16
N ALA A 80 -10.08 1.40 13.34
CA ALA A 80 -10.25 0.43 14.42
C ALA A 80 -11.73 0.36 14.81
N SER A 81 -12.32 -0.82 14.66
CA SER A 81 -13.68 -1.09 15.12
C SER A 81 -13.72 -1.32 16.62
N ALA A 82 -14.85 -0.98 17.25
CA ALA A 82 -15.13 -1.34 18.63
C ALA A 82 -15.27 -2.86 18.83
N ASN A 83 -15.58 -3.60 17.75
CA ASN A 83 -15.70 -5.06 17.78
C ASN A 83 -14.34 -5.70 17.53
N SER A 84 -13.95 -6.62 18.40
CA SER A 84 -12.75 -7.41 18.25
C SER A 84 -13.08 -8.81 17.77
N TRP A 85 -12.33 -9.28 16.77
CA TRP A 85 -12.36 -10.67 16.35
C TRP A 85 -11.23 -11.40 17.09
N ASN A 86 -11.62 -12.39 17.91
CA ASN A 86 -10.63 -13.12 18.74
C ASN A 86 -9.67 -13.99 17.93
N GLN A 87 -9.93 -14.18 16.64
CA GLN A 87 -9.10 -14.95 15.72
C GLN A 87 -8.97 -14.19 14.39
N GLY A 88 -7.81 -14.21 13.78
CA GLY A 88 -7.56 -13.57 12.51
C GLY A 88 -6.08 -13.22 12.31
N ILE A 89 -5.80 -12.53 11.21
CA ILE A 89 -4.47 -12.03 10.91
C ILE A 89 -4.28 -10.70 11.64
N PRO A 90 -3.24 -10.56 12.47
CA PRO A 90 -2.94 -9.30 13.14
C PRO A 90 -2.70 -8.16 12.14
N ALA A 91 -3.22 -6.98 12.43
CA ALA A 91 -2.89 -5.79 11.65
C ALA A 91 -1.39 -5.47 11.76
N PRO A 92 -0.75 -4.98 10.69
CA PRO A 92 0.62 -4.53 10.78
C PRO A 92 0.75 -3.33 11.72
N VAL A 93 1.90 -3.23 12.39
CA VAL A 93 2.18 -2.14 13.31
C VAL A 93 2.64 -0.91 12.52
N VAL A 94 1.99 0.22 12.73
CA VAL A 94 2.36 1.51 12.15
C VAL A 94 3.18 2.28 13.17
N ASN A 95 4.44 2.54 12.85
CA ASN A 95 5.35 3.35 13.67
C ASN A 95 5.42 4.77 13.09
N GLY A 96 4.61 5.66 13.62
CA GLY A 96 4.55 7.06 13.19
C GLY A 96 3.88 7.92 14.25
N ASP A 97 3.85 9.23 14.03
CA ASP A 97 3.16 10.16 14.91
C ASP A 97 1.68 10.24 14.56
N ILE A 98 0.83 10.10 15.55
CA ILE A 98 -0.61 10.33 15.38
C ILE A 98 -0.85 11.83 15.27
N THR A 99 -1.37 12.27 14.14
CA THR A 99 -1.68 13.69 13.89
C THR A 99 -3.17 14.01 14.07
N ALA A 100 -4.02 13.01 13.91
CA ALA A 100 -5.46 13.16 14.13
C ALA A 100 -6.11 11.83 14.54
N GLN A 101 -7.17 11.95 15.32
CA GLN A 101 -8.08 10.85 15.61
C GLN A 101 -9.52 11.33 15.45
N ILE A 102 -10.31 10.59 14.72
CA ILE A 102 -11.68 10.92 14.36
C ILE A 102 -12.57 9.73 14.68
N ILE A 103 -13.70 9.99 15.33
CA ILE A 103 -14.73 8.96 15.55
C ILE A 103 -15.70 8.99 14.37
N ILE A 104 -15.89 7.86 13.74
CA ILE A 104 -16.80 7.66 12.62
C ILE A 104 -17.77 6.55 13.00
N GLY A 105 -18.98 6.95 13.44
CA GLY A 105 -19.94 6.00 14.01
C GLY A 105 -19.38 5.35 15.27
N ASN A 106 -19.20 4.04 15.25
CA ASN A 106 -18.59 3.27 16.34
C ASN A 106 -17.10 2.98 16.12
N ASP A 107 -16.55 3.41 15.00
CA ASP A 107 -15.18 3.16 14.64
C ASP A 107 -14.29 4.38 14.91
N LYS A 108 -13.02 4.15 15.10
CA LYS A 108 -12.01 5.19 15.26
C LYS A 108 -11.05 5.18 14.09
N LEU A 109 -10.93 6.31 13.40
CA LEU A 109 -9.89 6.58 12.42
C LEU A 109 -8.71 7.26 13.11
N SER A 110 -7.52 6.68 13.01
CA SER A 110 -6.26 7.31 13.43
C SER A 110 -5.41 7.59 12.20
N ILE A 111 -4.91 8.83 12.09
CA ILE A 111 -4.05 9.28 11.00
C ILE A 111 -2.62 9.37 11.55
N TYR A 112 -1.72 8.61 10.94
CA TYR A 112 -0.30 8.58 11.26
C TYR A 112 0.50 9.24 10.16
N ILE A 113 1.54 9.96 10.54
CA ILE A 113 2.54 10.50 9.62
C ILE A 113 3.88 9.82 9.88
N ASN A 114 4.57 9.49 8.80
CA ASN A 114 5.91 8.94 8.88
C ASN A 114 6.93 10.05 9.17
N ASN A 115 7.54 10.00 10.35
CA ASN A 115 8.48 11.02 10.81
C ASN A 115 9.87 10.90 10.17
N ILE A 116 10.20 9.75 9.62
CA ILE A 116 11.53 9.51 9.05
C ILE A 116 11.67 10.23 7.72
N ASN A 117 10.56 10.45 7.01
CA ASN A 117 10.53 11.11 5.71
C ASN A 117 10.27 12.63 5.78
N LYS A 118 10.62 13.28 6.88
CA LYS A 118 10.45 14.75 7.06
C LYS A 118 11.37 15.60 6.15
N TRP A 119 11.52 15.21 4.91
CA TRP A 119 12.30 15.99 3.94
C TRP A 119 11.54 17.20 3.37
N TYR A 120 10.27 17.39 3.74
CA TYR A 120 9.33 18.33 3.11
C TYR A 120 8.79 19.40 4.06
N THR A 121 9.42 19.60 5.15
CA THR A 121 9.08 20.74 6.03
C THR A 121 10.02 21.91 5.86
#